data_fc649d9efc610d8411fd01ab591d09cd
#
_entry.id   fc649d9efc610d8411fd01ab591d09cd
#
_cell.length_a   1.000
_cell.length_b   1.000
_cell.length_c   1.000
_cell.angle_alpha   90.00
_cell.angle_beta   90.00
_cell.angle_gamma   90.00
#
_symmetry.space_group_name_H-M   'P 1'
#
loop_
_entity.id
_entity.type
_entity.pdbx_description
1 polymer ?
#
loop_
_entity_poly.entity_id
_entity_poly.type
_entity_poly.pdbx_seq_one_letter_code
_entity_poly.pdbx_strand_id
1 'polypeptide(L)'
;MFTGLVEEIGVVEELEQLDDAVRIAVRAPKVTEDAAPGDSIAVDGVCLTVVDNVDGSFTADVMRETLDRSRLGTYRAGSRVNLERALAAGQRMGGHIVQGHVDGVAEVVSRTPSEHWEVVRFTLPERLERYVVEKGSIAVNGTCLLYTSPSPRDRTRS
;
A
#
# COMPACT_ATOMS: atom_id res chain seq x y z
N MET A 1 10.31 -1.21 6.95
CA MET A 1 10.65 -1.65 5.58
C MET A 1 9.79 -2.84 5.22
N PHE A 2 9.29 -2.91 4.00
CA PHE A 2 8.35 -3.91 3.50
C PHE A 2 8.88 -4.53 2.20
N THR A 3 8.19 -5.52 1.69
CA THR A 3 8.57 -6.28 0.48
C THR A 3 7.56 -6.12 -0.66
N GLY A 4 6.36 -5.66 -0.36
CA GLY A 4 5.22 -5.66 -1.29
C GLY A 4 4.53 -7.01 -1.40
N LEU A 5 4.73 -7.90 -0.44
CA LEU A 5 4.05 -9.18 -0.36
C LEU A 5 2.92 -9.10 0.67
N VAL A 6 1.71 -8.92 0.18
CA VAL A 6 0.52 -8.80 1.02
C VAL A 6 0.31 -10.08 1.83
N GLU A 7 0.22 -9.94 3.15
CA GLU A 7 0.01 -11.07 4.07
C GLU A 7 -1.47 -11.32 4.34
N GLU A 8 -2.27 -10.26 4.38
CA GLU A 8 -3.67 -10.30 4.76
C GLU A 8 -4.47 -9.19 4.08
N ILE A 9 -5.76 -9.41 3.90
CA ILE A 9 -6.72 -8.36 3.56
C ILE A 9 -7.52 -8.03 4.81
N GLY A 10 -7.21 -6.89 5.42
CA GLY A 10 -7.94 -6.37 6.57
C GLY A 10 -9.18 -5.58 6.18
N VAL A 11 -9.96 -5.22 7.19
CA VAL A 11 -11.17 -4.40 7.05
C VAL A 11 -11.09 -3.22 8.00
N VAL A 12 -11.27 -2.02 7.48
CA VAL A 12 -11.40 -0.81 8.29
C VAL A 12 -12.70 -0.91 9.11
N GLU A 13 -12.58 -0.89 10.42
CA GLU A 13 -13.74 -0.94 11.34
C GLU A 13 -14.24 0.45 11.66
N GLU A 14 -13.32 1.38 11.94
CA GLU A 14 -13.65 2.72 12.40
C GLU A 14 -12.63 3.74 11.92
N LEU A 15 -13.07 4.99 11.77
CA LEU A 15 -12.22 6.16 11.58
C LEU A 15 -12.67 7.24 12.58
N GLU A 16 -11.81 7.56 13.52
CA GLU A 16 -12.02 8.59 14.52
C GLU A 16 -11.28 9.86 14.10
N GLN A 17 -12.00 10.97 14.00
CA GLN A 17 -11.39 12.27 13.70
C GLN A 17 -10.70 12.80 14.95
N LEU A 18 -9.40 13.04 14.87
CA LEU A 18 -8.60 13.77 15.84
C LEU A 18 -8.40 15.22 15.36
N ASP A 19 -7.75 16.05 16.18
CA ASP A 19 -7.55 17.47 15.85
C ASP A 19 -6.80 17.68 14.52
N ASP A 20 -5.70 16.96 14.32
CA ASP A 20 -4.80 17.07 13.16
C ASP A 20 -4.51 15.74 12.44
N ALA A 21 -5.20 14.68 12.84
CA ALA A 21 -5.03 13.33 12.33
C ALA A 21 -6.38 12.58 12.27
N VAL A 22 -6.33 11.37 11.71
CA VAL A 22 -7.43 10.40 11.79
C VAL A 22 -6.88 9.13 12.40
N ARG A 23 -7.49 8.64 13.45
CA ARG A 23 -7.22 7.30 13.97
C ARG A 23 -8.02 6.30 13.16
N ILE A 24 -7.32 5.35 12.56
CA ILE A 24 -7.93 4.24 11.84
C ILE A 24 -7.85 2.97 12.69
N ALA A 25 -8.98 2.25 12.82
CA ALA A 25 -9.03 0.91 13.39
C ALA A 25 -9.22 -0.11 12.27
N VAL A 26 -8.37 -1.14 12.24
CA VAL A 26 -8.37 -2.16 11.18
C VAL A 26 -8.44 -3.55 11.79
N ARG A 27 -9.48 -4.30 11.42
CA ARG A 27 -9.60 -5.72 11.73
C ARG A 27 -8.64 -6.52 10.87
N ALA A 28 -7.71 -7.24 11.50
CA ALA A 28 -6.62 -7.90 10.80
C ALA A 28 -5.96 -8.99 11.69
N PRO A 29 -6.65 -10.11 11.96
CA PRO A 29 -6.22 -11.09 12.96
C PRO A 29 -4.86 -11.71 12.66
N LYS A 30 -4.41 -11.79 11.41
CA LYS A 30 -3.13 -12.38 11.06
C LYS A 30 -1.96 -11.44 11.33
N VAL A 31 -2.01 -10.19 10.84
CA VAL A 31 -0.89 -9.25 11.04
C VAL A 31 -0.80 -8.72 12.46
N THR A 32 -1.88 -8.87 13.23
CA THR A 32 -1.92 -8.47 14.66
C THR A 32 -1.49 -9.59 15.62
N GLU A 33 -1.24 -10.79 15.11
CA GLU A 33 -0.86 -11.96 15.94
C GLU A 33 0.37 -11.68 16.82
N ASP A 34 1.36 -10.96 16.28
CA ASP A 34 2.61 -10.61 16.96
C ASP A 34 2.94 -9.11 16.93
N ALA A 35 2.05 -8.28 16.38
CA ALA A 35 2.27 -6.84 16.33
C ALA A 35 2.14 -6.20 17.72
N ALA A 36 3.05 -5.30 18.03
CA ALA A 36 3.07 -4.52 19.25
C ALA A 36 2.97 -3.01 18.98
N PRO A 37 2.54 -2.20 19.96
CA PRO A 37 2.62 -0.75 19.84
C PRO A 37 4.03 -0.29 19.45
N GLY A 38 4.13 0.55 18.42
CA GLY A 38 5.38 1.00 17.83
C GLY A 38 5.84 0.23 16.59
N ASP A 39 5.29 -0.94 16.33
CA ASP A 39 5.57 -1.68 15.10
C ASP A 39 4.98 -0.99 13.87
N SER A 40 5.52 -1.32 12.70
CA SER A 40 5.05 -0.79 11.43
C SER A 40 4.26 -1.84 10.66
N ILE A 41 3.06 -1.45 10.20
CA ILE A 41 2.24 -2.22 9.26
C ILE A 41 1.99 -1.37 8.02
N ALA A 42 2.22 -1.92 6.83
CA ALA A 42 1.82 -1.29 5.58
C ALA A 42 0.34 -1.52 5.34
N VAL A 43 -0.42 -0.44 5.17
CA VAL A 43 -1.85 -0.45 4.84
C VAL A 43 -2.02 0.10 3.42
N ASP A 44 -2.37 -0.77 2.46
CA ASP A 44 -2.36 -0.46 1.01
C ASP A 44 -1.03 0.19 0.56
N GLY A 45 0.09 -0.24 1.16
CA GLY A 45 1.43 0.28 0.87
C GLY A 45 1.83 1.54 1.64
N VAL A 46 0.97 2.06 2.51
CA VAL A 46 1.28 3.18 3.41
C VAL A 46 1.81 2.64 4.73
N CYS A 47 3.02 3.00 5.11
CA CYS A 47 3.60 2.65 6.41
C CYS A 47 2.87 3.38 7.53
N LEU A 48 2.21 2.64 8.40
CA LEU A 48 1.57 3.16 9.60
C LEU A 48 2.19 2.53 10.85
N THR A 49 2.24 3.30 11.93
CA THR A 49 2.72 2.82 13.23
C THR A 49 1.55 2.37 14.08
N VAL A 50 1.63 1.16 14.60
CA VAL A 50 0.62 0.61 15.53
C VAL A 50 0.61 1.42 16.82
N VAL A 51 -0.54 1.95 17.17
CA VAL A 51 -0.79 2.65 18.44
C VAL A 51 -1.26 1.64 19.50
N ASP A 52 -2.20 0.77 19.11
CA ASP A 52 -2.74 -0.27 19.96
C ASP A 52 -3.12 -1.50 19.14
N ASN A 53 -3.14 -2.67 19.82
CA ASN A 53 -3.51 -3.96 19.23
C ASN A 53 -4.36 -4.73 20.24
N VAL A 54 -5.64 -4.88 19.95
CA VAL A 54 -6.61 -5.55 20.82
C VAL A 54 -7.50 -6.48 19.99
N ASP A 55 -7.64 -7.72 20.44
CA ASP A 55 -8.58 -8.71 19.89
C ASP A 55 -8.52 -8.88 18.37
N GLY A 56 -7.32 -8.81 17.77
CA GLY A 56 -7.11 -8.97 16.33
C GLY A 56 -7.47 -7.74 15.50
N SER A 57 -7.55 -6.57 16.14
CA SER A 57 -7.66 -5.27 15.50
C SER A 57 -6.52 -4.38 15.96
N PHE A 58 -5.93 -3.60 15.06
CA PHE A 58 -4.95 -2.58 15.42
C PHE A 58 -5.47 -1.18 15.11
N THR A 59 -4.95 -0.21 15.84
CA THR A 59 -5.18 1.21 15.56
C THR A 59 -3.89 1.89 15.11
N ALA A 60 -4.02 2.89 14.27
CA ALA A 60 -2.91 3.74 13.85
C ALA A 60 -3.40 5.18 13.62
N ASP A 61 -2.57 6.16 13.98
CA ASP A 61 -2.87 7.57 13.73
C ASP A 61 -2.30 8.00 12.38
N VAL A 62 -3.14 8.52 11.51
CA VAL A 62 -2.81 8.93 10.15
C VAL A 62 -2.84 10.44 10.06
N MET A 63 -1.67 11.03 9.82
CA MET A 63 -1.52 12.47 9.68
C MET A 63 -2.21 13.01 8.42
N ARG A 64 -2.62 14.27 8.46
CA ARG A 64 -3.32 14.93 7.34
C ARG A 64 -2.57 14.83 6.01
N GLU A 65 -1.26 15.04 6.02
CA GLU A 65 -0.42 14.91 4.80
C GLU A 65 -0.54 13.51 4.18
N THR A 66 -0.57 12.45 5.00
CA THR A 66 -0.71 11.07 4.53
C THR A 66 -2.09 10.81 3.95
N LEU A 67 -3.15 11.37 4.55
CA LEU A 67 -4.51 11.27 4.02
C LEU A 67 -4.63 11.97 2.66
N ASP A 68 -4.03 13.16 2.53
CA ASP A 68 -4.10 13.97 1.31
C ASP A 68 -3.25 13.39 0.17
N ARG A 69 -2.19 12.65 0.48
CA ARG A 69 -1.26 12.05 -0.50
C ARG A 69 -1.55 10.61 -0.87
N SER A 70 -2.49 9.96 -0.19
CA SER A 70 -2.79 8.55 -0.40
C SER A 70 -4.29 8.29 -0.50
N ARG A 71 -4.67 7.03 -0.77
CA ARG A 71 -6.06 6.62 -0.75
C ARG A 71 -6.68 6.56 0.65
N LEU A 72 -5.87 6.61 1.72
CA LEU A 72 -6.36 6.52 3.10
C LEU A 72 -7.43 7.57 3.41
N GLY A 73 -7.34 8.77 2.82
CA GLY A 73 -8.35 9.81 2.96
C GLY A 73 -9.74 9.49 2.36
N THR A 74 -9.85 8.40 1.58
CA THR A 74 -11.12 7.97 0.97
C THR A 74 -11.78 6.80 1.68
N TYR A 75 -11.14 6.26 2.73
CA TYR A 75 -11.64 5.07 3.41
C TYR A 75 -12.81 5.38 4.33
N ARG A 76 -13.59 4.35 4.56
CA ARG A 76 -14.74 4.32 5.48
C ARG A 76 -14.83 2.95 6.13
N ALA A 77 -15.62 2.82 7.17
CA ALA A 77 -15.92 1.52 7.76
C ALA A 77 -16.40 0.53 6.68
N GLY A 78 -15.84 -0.68 6.70
CA GLY A 78 -16.03 -1.71 5.70
C GLY A 78 -15.05 -1.66 4.50
N SER A 79 -14.18 -0.63 4.38
CA SER A 79 -13.13 -0.60 3.36
C SER A 79 -12.15 -1.76 3.56
N ARG A 80 -11.82 -2.46 2.48
CA ARG A 80 -10.81 -3.54 2.49
C ARG A 80 -9.45 -2.97 2.15
N VAL A 81 -8.42 -3.43 2.87
CA VAL A 81 -7.04 -2.95 2.74
C VAL A 81 -6.05 -4.11 2.71
N ASN A 82 -5.04 -4.00 1.87
CA ASN A 82 -3.90 -4.92 1.85
C ASN A 82 -2.96 -4.61 3.00
N LEU A 83 -2.53 -5.64 3.71
CA LEU A 83 -1.69 -5.51 4.89
C LEU A 83 -0.41 -6.33 4.76
N GLU A 84 0.69 -5.74 5.23
CA GLU A 84 1.99 -6.38 5.34
C GLU A 84 2.69 -5.86 6.60
N ARG A 85 3.21 -6.76 7.44
CA ARG A 85 4.07 -6.39 8.58
C ARG A 85 5.45 -5.96 8.09
N ALA A 86 6.13 -5.12 8.85
CA ALA A 86 7.53 -4.81 8.57
C ALA A 86 8.38 -6.10 8.59
N LEU A 87 9.31 -6.20 7.61
CA LEU A 87 10.20 -7.33 7.48
C LEU A 87 11.07 -7.48 8.73
N ALA A 88 10.99 -8.62 9.39
CA ALA A 88 11.82 -8.91 10.55
C ALA A 88 13.29 -9.17 10.16
N ALA A 89 14.22 -8.80 11.04
CA ALA A 89 15.64 -9.04 10.82
C ALA A 89 15.93 -10.54 10.64
N GLY A 90 16.68 -10.87 9.59
CA GLY A 90 17.04 -12.24 9.27
C GLY A 90 16.04 -13.02 8.43
N GLN A 91 14.87 -12.47 8.14
CA GLN A 91 13.93 -13.08 7.19
C GLN A 91 14.41 -12.92 5.74
N ARG A 92 13.93 -13.81 4.86
CA ARG A 92 14.19 -13.71 3.42
C ARG A 92 13.39 -12.54 2.84
N MET A 93 14.05 -11.68 2.06
CA MET A 93 13.39 -10.63 1.32
C MET A 93 12.93 -11.18 -0.04
N GLY A 94 11.61 -11.35 -0.19
CA GLY A 94 10.95 -11.51 -1.49
C GLY A 94 10.56 -10.14 -2.06
N GLY A 95 9.87 -10.09 -3.18
CA GLY A 95 9.42 -8.84 -3.78
C GLY A 95 10.55 -7.85 -4.07
N HIS A 96 10.44 -6.63 -3.56
CA HIS A 96 11.49 -5.60 -3.63
C HIS A 96 11.47 -4.71 -2.38
N ILE A 97 12.44 -3.81 -2.24
CA ILE A 97 12.50 -2.89 -1.11
C ILE A 97 11.37 -1.86 -1.22
N VAL A 98 10.41 -1.91 -0.30
CA VAL A 98 9.29 -0.97 -0.20
C VAL A 98 9.40 -0.22 1.13
N GLN A 99 9.42 1.11 1.08
CA GLN A 99 9.52 1.94 2.28
C GLN A 99 8.14 2.20 2.91
N GLY A 100 7.08 2.16 2.10
CA GLY A 100 5.73 2.50 2.55
C GLY A 100 5.44 4.00 2.50
N HIS A 101 6.23 4.75 1.73
CA HIS A 101 6.03 6.18 1.46
C HIS A 101 5.40 6.32 0.07
N VAL A 102 4.16 6.79 0.02
CA VAL A 102 3.41 6.86 -1.23
C VAL A 102 3.88 8.04 -2.09
N ASP A 103 4.33 7.74 -3.30
CA ASP A 103 4.77 8.76 -4.25
C ASP A 103 3.59 9.43 -4.97
N GLY A 104 2.47 8.76 -5.11
CA GLY A 104 1.28 9.30 -5.76
C GLY A 104 0.11 8.35 -5.83
N VAL A 105 -1.03 8.88 -6.23
CA VAL A 105 -2.27 8.15 -6.48
C VAL A 105 -2.47 8.04 -7.98
N ALA A 106 -2.95 6.90 -8.43
CA ALA A 106 -3.28 6.62 -9.82
C ALA A 106 -4.70 6.04 -9.93
N GLU A 107 -5.31 6.21 -11.10
CA GLU A 107 -6.62 5.64 -11.40
C GLU A 107 -6.48 4.40 -12.28
N VAL A 108 -7.35 3.42 -12.07
CA VAL A 108 -7.45 2.25 -12.97
C VAL A 108 -8.14 2.69 -14.26
N VAL A 109 -7.40 2.66 -15.36
CA VAL A 109 -7.92 2.99 -16.69
C VAL A 109 -8.67 1.82 -17.31
N SER A 110 -8.12 0.61 -17.19
CA SER A 110 -8.74 -0.59 -17.72
C SER A 110 -8.23 -1.85 -17.03
N ARG A 111 -9.05 -2.88 -17.10
CA ARG A 111 -8.72 -4.25 -16.70
C ARG A 111 -9.07 -5.18 -17.84
N THR A 112 -8.11 -6.00 -18.25
CA THR A 112 -8.27 -6.96 -19.33
C THR A 112 -7.90 -8.35 -18.81
N PRO A 113 -8.89 -9.18 -18.48
CA PRO A 113 -8.64 -10.53 -17.97
C PRO A 113 -8.10 -11.43 -19.09
N SER A 114 -7.26 -12.37 -18.72
CA SER A 114 -6.80 -13.49 -19.50
C SER A 114 -7.09 -14.78 -18.73
N GLU A 115 -6.73 -15.94 -19.28
CA GLU A 115 -7.00 -17.23 -18.65
C GLU A 115 -6.32 -17.39 -17.27
N HIS A 116 -5.08 -16.91 -17.12
CA HIS A 116 -4.28 -17.09 -15.91
C HIS A 116 -3.75 -15.80 -15.29
N TRP A 117 -4.00 -14.65 -15.90
CA TRP A 117 -3.50 -13.35 -15.46
C TRP A 117 -4.41 -12.22 -15.94
N GLU A 118 -4.13 -11.02 -15.50
CA GLU A 118 -4.89 -9.83 -15.87
C GLU A 118 -3.93 -8.68 -16.18
N VAL A 119 -4.22 -7.95 -17.24
CA VAL A 119 -3.57 -6.66 -17.51
C VAL A 119 -4.38 -5.56 -16.84
N VAL A 120 -3.77 -4.88 -15.89
CA VAL A 120 -4.35 -3.70 -15.27
C VAL A 120 -3.57 -2.47 -15.72
N ARG A 121 -4.28 -1.49 -16.27
CA ARG A 121 -3.70 -0.20 -16.69
C ARG A 121 -4.07 0.88 -15.72
N PHE A 122 -3.09 1.68 -15.34
CA PHE A 122 -3.24 2.82 -14.45
C PHE A 122 -2.84 4.10 -15.19
N THR A 123 -3.40 5.23 -14.76
CA THR A 123 -2.83 6.54 -15.09
C THR A 123 -1.44 6.64 -14.48
N LEU A 124 -0.55 7.39 -15.13
CA LEU A 124 0.77 7.69 -14.56
C LEU A 124 0.90 9.20 -14.43
N PRO A 125 0.97 9.74 -13.19
CA PRO A 125 1.22 11.16 -12.99
C PRO A 125 2.53 11.60 -13.66
N GLU A 126 2.51 12.68 -14.42
CA GLU A 126 3.64 13.16 -15.23
C GLU A 126 4.94 13.30 -14.39
N ARG A 127 4.83 13.80 -13.15
CA ARG A 127 5.98 13.94 -12.25
C ARG A 127 6.66 12.63 -11.89
N LEU A 128 5.98 11.48 -12.04
CA LEU A 128 6.49 10.15 -11.71
C LEU A 128 7.05 9.40 -12.94
N GLU A 129 6.76 9.85 -14.17
CA GLU A 129 7.16 9.16 -15.40
C GLU A 129 8.66 8.85 -15.45
N ARG A 130 9.50 9.79 -15.01
CA ARG A 130 10.97 9.63 -15.03
C ARG A 130 11.51 8.56 -14.10
N TYR A 131 10.70 8.09 -13.15
CA TYR A 131 11.07 7.06 -12.18
C TYR A 131 10.53 5.68 -12.52
N VAL A 132 9.62 5.58 -13.49
CA VAL A 132 8.99 4.32 -13.91
C VAL A 132 9.69 3.81 -15.16
N VAL A 133 10.31 2.63 -15.05
CA VAL A 133 11.06 2.01 -16.15
C VAL A 133 10.49 0.64 -16.47
N GLU A 134 10.57 0.24 -17.75
CA GLU A 134 10.11 -1.09 -18.17
C GLU A 134 10.79 -2.20 -17.37
N LYS A 135 9.99 -3.15 -16.87
CA LYS A 135 10.41 -4.25 -15.97
C LYS A 135 10.97 -3.79 -14.61
N GLY A 136 10.87 -2.50 -14.31
CA GLY A 136 11.15 -1.99 -12.97
C GLY A 136 10.14 -2.47 -11.95
N SER A 137 10.56 -2.59 -10.70
CA SER A 137 9.67 -2.92 -9.59
C SER A 137 8.80 -1.72 -9.22
N ILE A 138 7.54 -1.95 -8.98
CA ILE A 138 6.57 -0.95 -8.52
C ILE A 138 5.64 -1.55 -7.47
N ALA A 139 5.34 -0.81 -6.42
CA ALA A 139 4.33 -1.19 -5.44
C ALA A 139 3.02 -0.44 -5.74
N VAL A 140 1.93 -1.18 -5.93
CA VAL A 140 0.59 -0.61 -6.12
C VAL A 140 -0.32 -1.16 -5.03
N ASN A 141 -0.89 -0.28 -4.22
CA ASN A 141 -1.64 -0.67 -3.01
C ASN A 141 -0.90 -1.71 -2.15
N GLY A 142 0.40 -1.52 -1.96
CA GLY A 142 1.25 -2.43 -1.20
C GLY A 142 1.61 -3.75 -1.89
N THR A 143 1.15 -3.97 -3.12
CA THR A 143 1.48 -5.19 -3.88
C THR A 143 2.68 -4.95 -4.79
N CYS A 144 3.72 -5.78 -4.64
CA CYS A 144 4.89 -5.79 -5.53
C CYS A 144 4.51 -6.26 -6.91
N LEU A 145 4.74 -5.43 -7.90
CA LEU A 145 4.49 -5.71 -9.32
C LEU A 145 5.71 -5.32 -10.16
N LEU A 146 5.73 -5.82 -11.40
CA LEU A 146 6.66 -5.37 -12.43
C LEU A 146 5.92 -4.50 -13.41
N TYR A 147 6.48 -3.35 -13.73
CA TYR A 147 6.01 -2.51 -14.82
C TYR A 147 6.36 -3.17 -16.16
N THR A 148 5.36 -3.48 -16.97
CA THR A 148 5.55 -4.33 -18.16
C THR A 148 5.31 -3.64 -19.50
N SER A 149 4.84 -2.38 -19.49
CA SER A 149 4.61 -1.63 -20.72
C SER A 149 5.57 -0.46 -20.83
N PRO A 150 6.12 -0.16 -22.03
CA PRO A 150 6.96 1.01 -22.23
C PRO A 150 6.16 2.29 -21.99
N SER A 151 6.78 3.29 -21.36
CA SER A 151 6.24 4.64 -21.26
C SER A 151 6.04 5.24 -22.66
N PRO A 152 5.06 6.13 -22.86
CA PRO A 152 4.94 6.88 -24.13
C PRO A 152 6.23 7.57 -24.55
N ARG A 153 7.08 7.99 -23.60
CA ARG A 153 8.39 8.60 -23.88
C ARG A 153 9.44 7.60 -24.36
N ASP A 154 9.32 6.32 -24.00
CA ASP A 154 10.28 5.30 -24.45
C ASP A 154 10.10 4.98 -25.96
N ARG A 155 8.91 5.23 -26.51
CA ARG A 155 8.62 5.05 -27.96
C ARG A 155 9.23 6.13 -28.85
N THR A 156 9.68 7.25 -28.30
CA THR A 156 10.26 8.37 -29.06
C THR A 156 11.78 8.34 -29.11
N ARG A 157 12.43 7.32 -28.54
CA ARG A 157 13.88 7.13 -28.51
C ARG A 157 14.39 6.04 -29.46
N SER A 158 13.63 5.70 -30.49
CA SER A 158 14.09 4.82 -31.60
C SER A 158 14.58 5.64 -32.78
#